data_f696e57a97996bcd1deefa9890cb188b
#
_entry.id   f696e57a97996bcd1deefa9890cb188b
#
_cell.length_a   1.000
_cell.length_b   1.000
_cell.length_c   1.000
_cell.angle_alpha   90.00
_cell.angle_beta   90.00
_cell.angle_gamma   90.00
#
_symmetry.space_group_name_H-M   'P 1'
#
loop_
_entity.id
_entity.type
_entity.pdbx_description
1 polymer ?
#
loop_
_entity_poly.entity_id
_entity_poly.type
_entity_poly.pdbx_seq_one_letter_code
_entity_poly.pdbx_strand_id
1 'polypeptide(L)'
;GGIKMAEQACTTYGYQPSAELHKIFTDYTRTHNQAVFDAYTPEMKKARHTHIITGLPDTYGRGRIVGDYRRVALYGIDALIQFKQEDLANCGDGTMTDDVIRLREEIARQISALKGMKKMAEAYGYDISQPAKDAKEACQWLYFGYLAAIKTQNGAAMSVGRISTFLDIYIQRDLDKGILTESQAQELIDHMVMKFRMVKFARIPSYNQLFSGDPVWATLEVGGIGMDGRSMVTKNCYRFLHTLENMGPAPEPNLTVLYSSALPEAFKKYAAKVSVNTSSVQYENDDVMKPVWGDDYSICCCVSATQTGKEMQFFGARANLAKCLLYAINGGVDEKSHEQCGPNYAPITSEYLTYDEVLPKYVQMLDWLAGLYVNVLNLIQYMHDKYYYEEAEMALIDTDVRRTFATGIAGFSHVIDSLSAIKYAKVKVVRDESGLATGFETEGDFPKYGNDDDRADEIGVWLLKTFLEMIKKRHTYRNSEATTSILTITSNVVYGKYTGALPDGRAAFTPFAPGATP
;
A
#
# COMPACT_ATOMS: atom_id res chain seq x y z
N GLY A 1 -6.92 20.00 -9.63
CA GLY A 1 -6.75 19.43 -8.31
C GLY A 1 -8.01 18.77 -7.80
N GLY A 2 -7.96 18.24 -6.57
CA GLY A 2 -9.06 17.47 -5.97
C GLY A 2 -10.38 18.21 -5.88
N ILE A 3 -10.36 19.53 -5.61
CA ILE A 3 -11.62 20.32 -5.54
C ILE A 3 -12.35 20.31 -6.89
N LYS A 4 -11.67 20.49 -8.02
CA LYS A 4 -12.30 20.46 -9.34
C LYS A 4 -12.95 19.11 -9.66
N MET A 5 -12.35 18.01 -9.21
CA MET A 5 -12.91 16.66 -9.39
C MET A 5 -14.12 16.44 -8.49
N ALA A 6 -14.07 16.91 -7.24
CA ALA A 6 -15.20 16.84 -6.32
C ALA A 6 -16.39 17.64 -6.88
N GLU A 7 -16.14 18.84 -7.42
CA GLU A 7 -17.15 19.67 -8.06
C GLU A 7 -17.72 19.02 -9.34
N GLN A 8 -16.87 18.42 -10.15
CA GLN A 8 -17.31 17.69 -11.33
C GLN A 8 -18.16 16.47 -10.95
N ALA A 9 -17.79 15.75 -9.89
CA ALA A 9 -18.60 14.65 -9.36
C ALA A 9 -19.96 15.16 -8.86
N CYS A 10 -19.99 16.24 -8.09
CA CYS A 10 -21.25 16.89 -7.67
C CYS A 10 -22.14 17.20 -8.87
N THR A 11 -21.62 17.88 -9.88
CA THR A 11 -22.36 18.24 -11.09
C THR A 11 -22.87 17.01 -11.84
N THR A 12 -22.05 15.96 -11.95
CA THR A 12 -22.43 14.69 -12.62
C THR A 12 -23.62 14.01 -11.95
N TYR A 13 -23.71 14.13 -10.61
CA TYR A 13 -24.82 13.58 -9.83
C TYR A 13 -25.97 14.59 -9.59
N GLY A 14 -25.97 15.73 -10.26
CA GLY A 14 -27.04 16.72 -10.18
C GLY A 14 -26.99 17.65 -8.97
N TYR A 15 -25.87 17.67 -8.23
CA TYR A 15 -25.66 18.60 -7.13
C TYR A 15 -24.93 19.86 -7.59
N GLN A 16 -25.29 20.97 -7.01
CA GLN A 16 -24.57 22.23 -7.24
C GLN A 16 -23.34 22.31 -6.32
N PRO A 17 -22.11 22.49 -6.87
CA PRO A 17 -20.94 22.76 -6.04
C PRO A 17 -21.11 24.05 -5.22
N SER A 18 -20.66 24.03 -3.97
CA SER A 18 -20.66 25.18 -3.10
C SER A 18 -19.58 26.19 -3.49
N ALA A 19 -19.96 27.40 -3.90
CA ALA A 19 -19.02 28.48 -4.21
C ALA A 19 -18.21 28.92 -2.96
N GLU A 20 -18.81 28.88 -1.79
CA GLU A 20 -18.15 29.18 -0.53
C GLU A 20 -17.09 28.13 -0.20
N LEU A 21 -17.44 26.85 -0.32
CA LEU A 21 -16.49 25.75 -0.10
C LEU A 21 -15.33 25.81 -1.10
N HIS A 22 -15.62 26.11 -2.37
CA HIS A 22 -14.60 26.33 -3.40
C HIS A 22 -13.62 27.44 -2.99
N LYS A 23 -14.14 28.57 -2.55
CA LYS A 23 -13.33 29.70 -2.08
C LYS A 23 -12.48 29.33 -0.87
N ILE A 24 -13.06 28.71 0.15
CA ILE A 24 -12.35 28.28 1.35
C ILE A 24 -11.20 27.32 0.96
N PHE A 25 -11.49 26.34 0.11
CA PHE A 25 -10.48 25.38 -0.33
C PHE A 25 -9.36 26.04 -1.15
N THR A 26 -9.69 27.00 -2.01
CA THR A 26 -8.73 27.66 -2.89
C THR A 26 -7.88 28.68 -2.16
N ASP A 27 -8.49 29.47 -1.28
CA ASP A 27 -7.85 30.64 -0.69
C ASP A 27 -7.16 30.33 0.64
N TYR A 28 -7.66 29.34 1.40
CA TYR A 28 -7.20 29.08 2.76
C TYR A 28 -6.60 27.68 2.99
N THR A 29 -6.75 26.75 2.02
CA THR A 29 -6.26 25.39 2.17
C THR A 29 -4.98 25.20 1.36
N ARG A 30 -3.87 24.86 2.04
CA ARG A 30 -2.68 24.32 1.41
C ARG A 30 -2.74 22.81 1.43
N THR A 31 -2.75 22.17 0.27
CA THR A 31 -2.73 20.71 0.18
C THR A 31 -1.32 20.16 0.42
N HIS A 32 -1.22 18.93 0.90
CA HIS A 32 0.07 18.26 1.04
C HIS A 32 0.78 18.11 -0.32
N ASN A 33 0.06 17.95 -1.42
CA ASN A 33 0.62 17.94 -2.77
C ASN A 33 1.35 19.22 -3.13
N GLN A 34 0.69 20.36 -2.92
CA GLN A 34 1.33 21.65 -3.16
C GLN A 34 2.62 21.78 -2.33
N ALA A 35 2.54 21.40 -1.05
CA ALA A 35 3.69 21.45 -0.15
C ALA A 35 4.84 20.53 -0.62
N VAL A 36 4.51 19.32 -1.08
CA VAL A 36 5.51 18.37 -1.64
C VAL A 36 6.14 18.94 -2.90
N PHE A 37 5.35 19.43 -3.86
CA PHE A 37 5.91 19.96 -5.12
C PHE A 37 6.73 21.24 -4.93
N ASP A 38 6.36 22.09 -3.97
CA ASP A 38 7.14 23.28 -3.64
C ASP A 38 8.50 22.92 -3.03
N ALA A 39 8.55 21.83 -2.25
CA ALA A 39 9.77 21.40 -1.56
C ALA A 39 10.65 20.45 -2.40
N TYR A 40 10.17 19.93 -3.53
CA TYR A 40 10.96 19.07 -4.40
C TYR A 40 12.18 19.80 -4.96
N THR A 41 13.35 19.18 -4.80
CA THR A 41 14.56 19.64 -5.49
C THR A 41 14.44 19.46 -7.01
N PRO A 42 15.29 20.14 -7.81
CA PRO A 42 15.33 19.90 -9.25
C PRO A 42 15.58 18.44 -9.62
N GLU A 43 16.43 17.75 -8.86
CA GLU A 43 16.72 16.32 -9.03
C GLU A 43 15.47 15.45 -8.78
N MET A 44 14.73 15.70 -7.70
CA MET A 44 13.48 15.00 -7.41
C MET A 44 12.40 15.23 -8.49
N LYS A 45 12.34 16.45 -9.04
CA LYS A 45 11.43 16.78 -10.15
C LYS A 45 11.79 16.00 -11.42
N LYS A 46 13.07 15.91 -11.75
CA LYS A 46 13.57 15.11 -12.88
C LYS A 46 13.27 13.62 -12.68
N ALA A 47 13.60 13.07 -11.50
CA ALA A 47 13.36 11.67 -11.19
C ALA A 47 11.87 11.28 -11.30
N ARG A 48 10.97 12.19 -10.90
CA ARG A 48 9.54 12.00 -11.09
C ARG A 48 9.12 12.10 -12.57
N HIS A 49 9.68 13.05 -13.31
CA HIS A 49 9.38 13.26 -14.72
C HIS A 49 9.80 12.06 -15.57
N THR A 50 10.97 11.53 -15.35
CA THR A 50 11.51 10.36 -16.06
C THR A 50 10.96 9.02 -15.56
N HIS A 51 10.20 9.01 -14.46
CA HIS A 51 9.64 7.81 -13.85
C HIS A 51 10.68 6.80 -13.32
N ILE A 52 11.88 7.24 -12.99
CA ILE A 52 12.82 6.41 -12.21
C ILE A 52 12.34 6.29 -10.76
N ILE A 53 11.66 7.32 -10.24
CA ILE A 53 10.82 7.25 -9.06
C ILE A 53 9.39 7.53 -9.50
N THR A 54 8.48 6.59 -9.23
CA THR A 54 7.07 6.67 -9.59
C THR A 54 6.20 6.68 -8.36
N GLY A 55 5.02 7.23 -8.49
CA GLY A 55 4.05 7.44 -7.43
C GLY A 55 3.75 8.92 -7.30
N LEU A 56 2.53 9.22 -6.90
CA LEU A 56 2.05 10.59 -6.79
C LEU A 56 1.99 10.95 -5.31
N PRO A 57 2.46 12.13 -4.90
CA PRO A 57 2.48 12.53 -3.50
C PRO A 57 1.08 12.66 -2.89
N ASP A 58 0.07 12.82 -3.74
CA ASP A 58 -1.33 12.98 -3.37
C ASP A 58 -2.14 11.69 -3.31
N THR A 59 -1.60 10.60 -3.81
CA THR A 59 -2.39 9.41 -4.03
C THR A 59 -2.21 8.34 -3.00
N TYR A 60 -1.05 8.32 -2.39
CA TYR A 60 -0.75 7.25 -1.47
C TYR A 60 -0.93 7.68 -0.01
N GLY A 61 -0.87 8.97 0.26
CA GLY A 61 -0.89 9.42 1.61
C GLY A 61 0.09 8.61 2.45
N ARG A 62 -0.29 8.26 3.65
CA ARG A 62 0.39 7.25 4.42
C ARG A 62 0.21 5.86 3.83
N GLY A 63 -0.81 5.65 3.00
CA GLY A 63 -1.18 4.37 2.41
C GLY A 63 -0.98 3.19 3.36
N ARG A 64 -1.78 2.17 3.32
CA ARG A 64 -1.52 0.94 4.06
C ARG A 64 -1.50 1.08 5.60
N ILE A 65 -2.20 2.07 6.16
CA ILE A 65 -2.55 2.05 7.57
C ILE A 65 -3.78 1.15 7.74
N VAL A 66 -3.78 0.36 8.79
CA VAL A 66 -4.93 -0.43 9.21
C VAL A 66 -5.32 0.01 10.60
N GLY A 67 -6.40 0.77 10.73
CA GLY A 67 -7.00 1.09 12.01
C GLY A 67 -7.63 -0.16 12.66
N ASP A 68 -7.62 -0.24 13.95
CA ASP A 68 -8.39 -1.28 14.64
C ASP A 68 -9.86 -0.86 14.78
N TYR A 69 -10.61 -0.99 13.69
CA TYR A 69 -12.02 -0.59 13.61
C TYR A 69 -12.92 -1.37 14.57
N ARG A 70 -12.47 -2.54 15.07
CA ARG A 70 -13.17 -3.36 16.07
C ARG A 70 -13.32 -2.59 17.37
N ARG A 71 -12.40 -1.66 17.68
CA ARG A 71 -12.42 -0.84 18.92
C ARG A 71 -13.70 -0.03 19.04
N VAL A 72 -14.27 0.46 17.94
CA VAL A 72 -15.52 1.20 17.95
C VAL A 72 -16.66 0.35 18.46
N ALA A 73 -16.76 -0.90 17.99
CA ALA A 73 -17.78 -1.84 18.44
C ALA A 73 -17.52 -2.35 19.88
N LEU A 74 -16.26 -2.55 20.26
CA LEU A 74 -15.90 -3.09 21.57
C LEU A 74 -16.10 -2.08 22.69
N TYR A 75 -15.71 -0.82 22.48
CA TYR A 75 -15.60 0.16 23.55
C TYR A 75 -16.60 1.31 23.43
N GLY A 76 -17.05 1.61 22.23
CA GLY A 76 -17.76 2.86 21.95
C GLY A 76 -16.84 4.07 21.94
N ILE A 77 -17.32 5.18 21.37
CA ILE A 77 -16.49 6.38 21.17
C ILE A 77 -16.14 7.08 22.49
N ASP A 78 -17.03 7.07 23.46
CA ASP A 78 -16.79 7.79 24.72
C ASP A 78 -15.59 7.16 25.49
N ALA A 79 -15.50 5.84 25.53
CA ALA A 79 -14.34 5.16 26.12
C ALA A 79 -13.05 5.41 25.33
N LEU A 80 -13.11 5.41 23.99
CA LEU A 80 -11.95 5.71 23.15
C LEU A 80 -11.43 7.14 23.37
N ILE A 81 -12.33 8.11 23.56
CA ILE A 81 -11.96 9.48 23.90
C ILE A 81 -11.24 9.50 25.27
N GLN A 82 -11.78 8.78 26.26
CA GLN A 82 -11.17 8.68 27.57
C GLN A 82 -9.75 8.09 27.49
N PHE A 83 -9.55 6.99 26.77
CA PHE A 83 -8.22 6.39 26.58
C PHE A 83 -7.22 7.37 25.98
N LYS A 84 -7.63 8.14 24.95
CA LYS A 84 -6.77 9.15 24.34
C LYS A 84 -6.52 10.36 25.26
N GLN A 85 -7.44 10.70 26.14
CA GLN A 85 -7.22 11.73 27.17
C GLN A 85 -6.20 11.25 28.22
N GLU A 86 -6.25 9.99 28.61
CA GLU A 86 -5.26 9.36 29.49
C GLU A 86 -3.88 9.32 28.83
N ASP A 87 -3.80 8.95 27.56
CA ASP A 87 -2.56 9.00 26.77
C ASP A 87 -1.98 10.44 26.71
N LEU A 88 -2.83 11.44 26.50
CA LEU A 88 -2.40 12.84 26.46
C LEU A 88 -1.87 13.32 27.83
N ALA A 89 -2.51 12.88 28.92
CA ALA A 89 -2.08 13.23 30.28
C ALA A 89 -0.72 12.61 30.63
N ASN A 90 -0.46 11.41 30.12
CA ASN A 90 0.77 10.64 30.39
C ASN A 90 1.86 10.83 29.31
N CYS A 91 1.63 11.70 28.32
CA CYS A 91 2.54 11.90 27.19
C CYS A 91 3.81 12.65 27.61
N GLY A 92 4.95 11.96 27.54
CA GLY A 92 6.28 12.50 27.86
C GLY A 92 6.58 12.59 29.35
N ASP A 93 7.78 13.02 29.66
CA ASP A 93 8.32 13.19 31.05
C ASP A 93 8.17 14.62 31.58
N GLY A 94 7.40 15.46 30.91
CA GLY A 94 7.26 16.89 31.20
C GLY A 94 8.18 17.78 30.36
N THR A 95 9.14 17.22 29.62
CA THR A 95 10.01 17.98 28.72
C THR A 95 9.32 18.13 27.35
N MET A 96 9.18 19.37 26.90
CA MET A 96 8.54 19.69 25.60
C MET A 96 9.57 19.68 24.48
N THR A 97 10.01 18.49 24.08
CA THR A 97 10.77 18.31 22.84
C THR A 97 9.85 18.37 21.63
N ASP A 98 10.42 18.58 20.44
CA ASP A 98 9.65 18.62 19.17
C ASP A 98 8.77 17.37 18.99
N ASP A 99 9.29 16.20 19.37
CA ASP A 99 8.55 14.94 19.26
C ASP A 99 7.39 14.87 20.28
N VAL A 100 7.59 15.33 21.51
CA VAL A 100 6.54 15.39 22.53
C VAL A 100 5.47 16.39 22.14
N ILE A 101 5.84 17.59 21.66
CA ILE A 101 4.89 18.61 21.20
C ILE A 101 4.04 18.04 20.05
N ARG A 102 4.68 17.44 19.07
CA ARG A 102 3.99 16.80 17.92
C ARG A 102 3.03 15.71 18.36
N LEU A 103 3.48 14.80 19.23
CA LEU A 103 2.64 13.71 19.72
C LEU A 103 1.41 14.24 20.48
N ARG A 104 1.58 15.25 21.31
CA ARG A 104 0.47 15.90 22.04
C ARG A 104 -0.54 16.53 21.08
N GLU A 105 -0.07 17.21 20.04
CA GLU A 105 -0.92 17.79 18.99
C GLU A 105 -1.68 16.68 18.25
N GLU A 106 -1.00 15.61 17.86
CA GLU A 106 -1.60 14.44 17.19
C GLU A 106 -2.70 13.81 18.05
N ILE A 107 -2.46 13.57 19.35
CA ILE A 107 -3.48 13.01 20.26
C ILE A 107 -4.68 13.96 20.40
N ALA A 108 -4.44 15.26 20.51
CA ALA A 108 -5.53 16.24 20.57
C ALA A 108 -6.40 16.22 19.29
N ARG A 109 -5.78 16.08 18.13
CA ARG A 109 -6.49 15.90 16.84
C ARG A 109 -7.25 14.58 16.79
N GLN A 110 -6.68 13.48 17.28
CA GLN A 110 -7.37 12.18 17.39
C GLN A 110 -8.62 12.27 18.25
N ILE A 111 -8.55 12.95 19.41
CA ILE A 111 -9.71 13.19 20.28
C ILE A 111 -10.79 13.99 19.53
N SER A 112 -10.38 15.02 18.80
CA SER A 112 -11.31 15.81 17.97
C SER A 112 -11.96 14.97 16.87
N ALA A 113 -11.20 14.09 16.23
CA ALA A 113 -11.70 13.18 15.20
C ALA A 113 -12.71 12.16 15.75
N LEU A 114 -12.47 11.60 16.93
CA LEU A 114 -13.43 10.73 17.62
C LEU A 114 -14.74 11.44 17.91
N LYS A 115 -14.70 12.68 18.38
CA LYS A 115 -15.91 13.52 18.53
C LYS A 115 -16.61 13.78 17.20
N GLY A 116 -15.84 13.99 16.12
CA GLY A 116 -16.37 14.12 14.76
C GLY A 116 -17.03 12.84 14.26
N MET A 117 -16.44 11.67 14.55
CA MET A 117 -17.01 10.36 14.20
C MET A 117 -18.37 10.14 14.89
N LYS A 118 -18.49 10.51 16.16
CA LYS A 118 -19.77 10.47 16.90
C LYS A 118 -20.84 11.32 16.21
N LYS A 119 -20.51 12.58 15.89
CA LYS A 119 -21.44 13.48 15.15
C LYS A 119 -21.82 12.94 13.77
N MET A 120 -20.88 12.33 13.07
CA MET A 120 -21.15 11.68 11.78
C MET A 120 -22.18 10.56 11.95
N ALA A 121 -22.00 9.67 12.92
CA ALA A 121 -22.94 8.58 13.19
C ALA A 121 -24.33 9.09 13.59
N GLU A 122 -24.40 10.13 14.44
CA GLU A 122 -25.65 10.81 14.83
C GLU A 122 -26.41 11.34 13.61
N ALA A 123 -25.72 11.90 12.62
CA ALA A 123 -26.34 12.38 11.37
C ALA A 123 -26.97 11.24 10.55
N TYR A 124 -26.56 10.01 10.75
CA TYR A 124 -27.19 8.80 10.18
C TYR A 124 -28.18 8.12 11.12
N GLY A 125 -28.48 8.73 12.28
CA GLY A 125 -29.45 8.23 13.25
C GLY A 125 -28.91 7.16 14.20
N TYR A 126 -27.58 7.08 14.39
CA TYR A 126 -26.95 6.10 15.28
C TYR A 126 -26.17 6.77 16.40
N ASP A 127 -26.25 6.18 17.60
CA ASP A 127 -25.43 6.57 18.75
C ASP A 127 -24.33 5.52 18.99
N ILE A 128 -23.11 5.86 18.60
CA ILE A 128 -21.92 5.02 18.75
C ILE A 128 -21.11 5.35 20.02
N SER A 129 -21.71 6.07 20.99
CA SER A 129 -21.05 6.45 22.23
C SER A 129 -20.69 5.23 23.11
N GLN A 130 -21.50 4.19 23.05
CA GLN A 130 -21.40 2.97 23.86
C GLN A 130 -21.02 1.75 23.01
N PRO A 131 -20.51 0.66 23.64
CA PRO A 131 -20.26 -0.59 22.94
C PRO A 131 -21.48 -1.12 22.19
N ALA A 132 -21.22 -1.84 21.08
CA ALA A 132 -22.26 -2.46 20.29
C ALA A 132 -23.00 -3.57 21.08
N LYS A 133 -24.31 -3.59 21.00
CA LYS A 133 -25.18 -4.53 21.76
C LYS A 133 -25.42 -5.83 21.01
N ASP A 134 -25.47 -5.78 19.69
CA ASP A 134 -25.81 -6.89 18.82
C ASP A 134 -24.94 -6.91 17.55
N ALA A 135 -25.14 -7.91 16.70
CA ALA A 135 -24.37 -8.08 15.47
C ALA A 135 -24.57 -6.94 14.47
N LYS A 136 -25.76 -6.38 14.37
CA LYS A 136 -26.07 -5.27 13.48
C LYS A 136 -25.32 -4.02 13.91
N GLU A 137 -25.36 -3.69 15.20
CA GLU A 137 -24.60 -2.57 15.76
C GLU A 137 -23.09 -2.80 15.59
N ALA A 138 -22.58 -4.00 15.87
CA ALA A 138 -21.15 -4.31 15.71
C ALA A 138 -20.65 -4.07 14.29
N CYS A 139 -21.38 -4.54 13.28
CA CYS A 139 -21.07 -4.28 11.88
C CYS A 139 -21.13 -2.79 11.55
N GLN A 140 -22.14 -2.08 12.05
CA GLN A 140 -22.34 -0.67 11.75
C GLN A 140 -21.32 0.22 12.47
N TRP A 141 -20.99 -0.03 13.74
CA TRP A 141 -19.95 0.69 14.51
C TRP A 141 -18.58 0.55 13.85
N LEU A 142 -18.21 -0.67 13.50
CA LEU A 142 -16.98 -0.97 12.78
C LEU A 142 -16.93 -0.19 11.44
N TYR A 143 -18.03 -0.20 10.68
CA TYR A 143 -18.10 0.51 9.42
C TYR A 143 -18.00 2.03 9.59
N PHE A 144 -18.56 2.63 10.65
CA PHE A 144 -18.39 4.07 10.92
C PHE A 144 -16.92 4.43 11.18
N GLY A 145 -16.19 3.60 11.92
CA GLY A 145 -14.75 3.76 12.10
C GLY A 145 -14.00 3.73 10.77
N TYR A 146 -14.30 2.74 9.94
CA TYR A 146 -13.73 2.60 8.60
C TYR A 146 -14.07 3.77 7.68
N LEU A 147 -15.33 4.20 7.65
CA LEU A 147 -15.79 5.35 6.83
C LEU A 147 -15.10 6.65 7.25
N ALA A 148 -14.97 6.89 8.55
CA ALA A 148 -14.28 8.08 9.06
C ALA A 148 -12.79 8.08 8.66
N ALA A 149 -12.13 6.92 8.75
CA ALA A 149 -10.75 6.74 8.31
C ALA A 149 -10.59 7.05 6.82
N ILE A 150 -11.45 6.52 5.94
CA ILE A 150 -11.42 6.82 4.50
C ILE A 150 -11.58 8.32 4.23
N LYS A 151 -12.52 8.97 4.92
CA LYS A 151 -12.77 10.40 4.73
C LYS A 151 -11.59 11.28 5.16
N THR A 152 -10.86 10.89 6.19
CA THR A 152 -9.70 11.65 6.66
C THR A 152 -8.43 11.32 5.90
N GLN A 153 -8.24 10.08 5.44
CA GLN A 153 -7.08 9.71 4.63
C GLN A 153 -7.23 10.20 3.18
N ASN A 154 -8.41 10.09 2.61
CA ASN A 154 -8.69 10.40 1.20
C ASN A 154 -7.67 9.78 0.22
N GLY A 155 -7.28 8.55 0.47
CA GLY A 155 -6.29 7.80 -0.31
C GLY A 155 -6.62 6.32 -0.42
N ALA A 156 -5.78 5.59 -1.15
CA ALA A 156 -5.90 4.15 -1.29
C ALA A 156 -5.21 3.39 -0.15
N ALA A 157 -5.42 2.07 -0.18
CA ALA A 157 -4.89 1.10 0.77
C ALA A 157 -5.53 1.20 2.16
N MET A 158 -6.86 1.29 2.13
CA MET A 158 -7.71 1.31 3.32
C MET A 158 -8.13 -0.11 3.69
N SER A 159 -7.19 -0.90 4.19
CA SER A 159 -7.46 -2.29 4.62
C SER A 159 -8.37 -2.32 5.84
N VAL A 160 -9.19 -3.36 5.91
CA VAL A 160 -10.20 -3.54 6.97
C VAL A 160 -9.66 -4.38 8.12
N GLY A 161 -8.76 -5.29 7.82
CA GLY A 161 -8.20 -6.22 8.78
C GLY A 161 -9.02 -7.51 8.95
N ARG A 162 -8.64 -8.31 9.93
CA ARG A 162 -9.31 -9.59 10.24
C ARG A 162 -10.54 -9.35 11.13
N ILE A 163 -11.63 -8.96 10.51
CA ILE A 163 -12.91 -8.70 11.18
C ILE A 163 -13.85 -9.91 11.20
N SER A 164 -13.56 -10.95 10.40
CA SER A 164 -14.42 -12.12 10.23
C SER A 164 -14.67 -12.85 11.55
N THR A 165 -13.61 -13.25 12.23
CA THR A 165 -13.66 -13.95 13.52
C THR A 165 -14.23 -13.06 14.63
N PHE A 166 -13.89 -11.77 14.62
CA PHE A 166 -14.42 -10.79 15.57
C PHE A 166 -15.95 -10.66 15.48
N LEU A 167 -16.48 -10.44 14.28
CA LEU A 167 -17.92 -10.29 14.08
C LEU A 167 -18.69 -11.58 14.35
N ASP A 168 -18.06 -12.75 14.20
CA ASP A 168 -18.69 -14.02 14.48
C ASP A 168 -19.11 -14.15 15.94
N ILE A 169 -18.40 -13.50 16.88
CA ILE A 169 -18.76 -13.49 18.31
C ILE A 169 -20.17 -12.89 18.50
N TYR A 170 -20.44 -11.78 17.84
CA TYR A 170 -21.75 -11.11 17.92
C TYR A 170 -22.82 -11.88 17.14
N ILE A 171 -22.51 -12.34 15.95
CA ILE A 171 -23.46 -13.05 15.09
C ILE A 171 -23.85 -14.40 15.72
N GLN A 172 -22.88 -15.19 16.21
CA GLN A 172 -23.19 -16.47 16.84
C GLN A 172 -24.02 -16.29 18.11
N ARG A 173 -23.68 -15.29 18.92
CA ARG A 173 -24.48 -14.95 20.11
C ARG A 173 -25.92 -14.60 19.75
N ASP A 174 -26.16 -13.87 18.68
CA ASP A 174 -27.49 -13.45 18.25
C ASP A 174 -28.27 -14.60 17.59
N LEU A 175 -27.56 -15.51 16.90
CA LEU A 175 -28.14 -16.78 16.42
C LEU A 175 -28.60 -17.67 17.60
N ASP A 176 -27.74 -17.83 18.61
CA ASP A 176 -28.04 -18.66 19.79
C ASP A 176 -29.25 -18.13 20.60
N LYS A 177 -29.42 -16.79 20.57
CA LYS A 177 -30.58 -16.12 21.19
C LYS A 177 -31.83 -16.10 20.31
N GLY A 178 -31.75 -16.57 19.07
CA GLY A 178 -32.84 -16.47 18.10
C GLY A 178 -33.17 -15.07 17.62
N ILE A 179 -32.24 -14.13 17.80
CA ILE A 179 -32.34 -12.73 17.29
C ILE A 179 -32.12 -12.71 15.78
N LEU A 180 -31.21 -13.55 15.29
CA LEU A 180 -30.92 -13.75 13.87
C LEU A 180 -31.19 -15.18 13.44
N THR A 181 -31.55 -15.34 12.16
CA THR A 181 -31.47 -16.62 11.44
C THR A 181 -30.17 -16.70 10.66
N GLU A 182 -29.74 -17.88 10.21
CA GLU A 182 -28.55 -18.03 9.36
C GLU A 182 -28.63 -17.19 8.06
N SER A 183 -29.82 -17.09 7.46
CA SER A 183 -30.05 -16.24 6.28
C SER A 183 -29.87 -14.77 6.60
N GLN A 184 -30.38 -14.29 7.73
CA GLN A 184 -30.20 -12.90 8.15
C GLN A 184 -28.73 -12.59 8.54
N ALA A 185 -28.01 -13.56 9.09
CA ALA A 185 -26.59 -13.43 9.37
C ALA A 185 -25.77 -13.27 8.07
N GLN A 186 -26.09 -14.06 7.03
CA GLN A 186 -25.47 -13.90 5.70
C GLN A 186 -25.82 -12.55 5.09
N GLU A 187 -27.10 -12.14 5.12
CA GLU A 187 -27.56 -10.86 4.59
C GLU A 187 -26.85 -9.67 5.27
N LEU A 188 -26.60 -9.75 6.58
CA LEU A 188 -25.86 -8.72 7.30
C LEU A 188 -24.42 -8.57 6.79
N ILE A 189 -23.74 -9.69 6.51
CA ILE A 189 -22.39 -9.69 5.94
C ILE A 189 -22.42 -9.21 4.49
N ASP A 190 -23.40 -9.61 3.68
CA ASP A 190 -23.57 -9.14 2.31
C ASP A 190 -23.77 -7.61 2.27
N HIS A 191 -24.59 -7.05 3.15
CA HIS A 191 -24.77 -5.61 3.28
C HIS A 191 -23.47 -4.89 3.67
N MET A 192 -22.67 -5.47 4.55
CA MET A 192 -21.37 -4.90 4.92
C MET A 192 -20.40 -4.88 3.73
N VAL A 193 -20.34 -5.98 2.99
CA VAL A 193 -19.51 -6.08 1.78
C VAL A 193 -19.98 -5.11 0.69
N MET A 194 -21.29 -4.91 0.51
CA MET A 194 -21.83 -3.88 -0.38
C MET A 194 -21.31 -2.48 -0.01
N LYS A 195 -21.27 -2.13 1.27
CA LYS A 195 -20.75 -0.84 1.74
C LYS A 195 -19.27 -0.68 1.40
N PHE A 196 -18.45 -1.73 1.53
CA PHE A 196 -17.05 -1.70 1.10
C PHE A 196 -16.89 -1.53 -0.42
N ARG A 197 -17.79 -2.10 -1.23
CA ARG A 197 -17.80 -1.90 -2.69
C ARG A 197 -18.24 -0.49 -3.10
N MET A 198 -19.09 0.16 -2.32
CA MET A 198 -19.65 1.48 -2.62
C MET A 198 -18.75 2.63 -2.17
N VAL A 199 -18.00 2.47 -1.07
CA VAL A 199 -17.20 3.55 -0.50
C VAL A 199 -16.04 3.91 -1.42
N LYS A 200 -15.86 5.21 -1.64
CA LYS A 200 -14.81 5.78 -2.51
C LYS A 200 -14.19 7.01 -1.86
N PHE A 201 -13.05 7.41 -2.37
CA PHE A 201 -12.38 8.66 -2.06
C PHE A 201 -12.16 9.49 -3.32
N ALA A 202 -11.88 10.79 -3.16
CA ALA A 202 -11.62 11.67 -4.30
C ALA A 202 -10.27 11.34 -4.95
N ARG A 203 -10.25 11.17 -6.27
CA ARG A 203 -9.06 10.77 -7.06
C ARG A 203 -8.80 11.73 -8.20
N ILE A 204 -7.54 11.74 -8.66
CA ILE A 204 -7.17 12.39 -9.90
C ILE A 204 -7.09 11.36 -11.05
N PRO A 205 -7.34 11.75 -12.30
CA PRO A 205 -7.34 10.81 -13.44
C PRO A 205 -6.05 10.02 -13.62
N SER A 206 -4.89 10.65 -13.37
CA SER A 206 -3.58 9.99 -13.45
C SER A 206 -3.42 8.83 -12.46
N TYR A 207 -4.12 8.89 -11.32
CA TYR A 207 -4.15 7.78 -10.38
C TYR A 207 -4.93 6.58 -10.92
N ASN A 208 -6.12 6.84 -11.45
CA ASN A 208 -6.94 5.78 -12.05
C ASN A 208 -6.20 5.11 -13.22
N GLN A 209 -5.43 5.88 -13.99
CA GLN A 209 -4.57 5.33 -15.05
C GLN A 209 -3.45 4.45 -14.47
N LEU A 210 -2.79 4.88 -13.39
CA LEU A 210 -1.71 4.13 -12.75
C LEU A 210 -2.19 2.77 -12.22
N PHE A 211 -3.41 2.70 -11.70
CA PHE A 211 -3.96 1.49 -11.08
C PHE A 211 -5.05 0.80 -11.91
N SER A 212 -5.28 1.23 -13.13
CA SER A 212 -6.29 0.65 -14.05
C SER A 212 -7.69 0.59 -13.43
N GLY A 213 -8.09 1.64 -12.70
CA GLY A 213 -9.38 1.72 -12.04
C GLY A 213 -9.36 2.55 -10.76
N ASP A 214 -10.35 2.32 -9.92
CA ASP A 214 -10.57 3.07 -8.70
C ASP A 214 -10.61 2.23 -7.40
N PRO A 215 -9.66 1.30 -7.17
CA PRO A 215 -9.65 0.49 -5.97
C PRO A 215 -9.39 1.33 -4.72
N VAL A 216 -10.10 1.02 -3.64
CA VAL A 216 -9.81 1.51 -2.28
C VAL A 216 -8.79 0.60 -1.59
N TRP A 217 -8.67 -0.64 -2.07
CA TRP A 217 -7.95 -1.74 -1.44
C TRP A 217 -8.41 -1.98 -0.01
N ALA A 218 -9.71 -2.27 0.12
CA ALA A 218 -10.33 -2.70 1.36
C ALA A 218 -9.98 -4.17 1.63
N THR A 219 -8.73 -4.46 1.95
CA THR A 219 -8.29 -5.84 2.23
C THR A 219 -8.90 -6.34 3.52
N LEU A 220 -9.49 -7.53 3.47
CA LEU A 220 -10.19 -8.18 4.57
C LEU A 220 -9.73 -9.63 4.67
N GLU A 221 -9.25 -10.02 5.84
CA GLU A 221 -8.68 -11.33 6.07
C GLU A 221 -9.69 -12.32 6.67
N VAL A 222 -9.58 -13.58 6.23
CA VAL A 222 -10.30 -14.73 6.76
C VAL A 222 -9.33 -15.87 7.07
N GLY A 223 -9.61 -16.65 8.08
CA GLY A 223 -8.75 -17.78 8.48
C GLY A 223 -7.58 -17.37 9.37
N GLY A 224 -6.45 -18.03 9.18
CA GLY A 224 -5.26 -17.88 10.04
C GLY A 224 -5.32 -18.72 11.32
N ILE A 225 -4.22 -18.69 12.07
CA ILE A 225 -4.02 -19.46 13.31
C ILE A 225 -3.80 -18.50 14.48
N GLY A 226 -4.54 -18.68 15.57
CA GLY A 226 -4.41 -17.89 16.80
C GLY A 226 -3.15 -18.21 17.61
N MET A 227 -2.92 -17.45 18.69
CA MET A 227 -1.76 -17.63 19.58
C MET A 227 -1.68 -19.01 20.21
N ASP A 228 -2.83 -19.60 20.49
CA ASP A 228 -2.98 -20.93 21.11
C ASP A 228 -2.90 -22.08 20.10
N GLY A 229 -2.57 -21.79 18.83
CA GLY A 229 -2.47 -22.77 17.76
C GLY A 229 -3.82 -23.22 17.18
N ARG A 230 -4.95 -22.71 17.68
CA ARG A 230 -6.26 -23.02 17.12
C ARG A 230 -6.52 -22.25 15.85
N SER A 231 -7.26 -22.86 14.93
CA SER A 231 -7.76 -22.19 13.74
C SER A 231 -8.68 -21.03 14.10
N MET A 232 -8.48 -19.89 13.43
CA MET A 232 -9.35 -18.72 13.52
C MET A 232 -10.51 -18.78 12.50
N VAL A 233 -10.69 -19.89 11.83
CA VAL A 233 -11.83 -20.13 10.93
C VAL A 233 -13.11 -20.24 11.74
N THR A 234 -14.07 -19.37 11.44
CA THR A 234 -15.42 -19.36 11.98
C THR A 234 -16.45 -19.42 10.85
N LYS A 235 -17.73 -19.52 11.17
CA LYS A 235 -18.81 -19.44 10.17
C LYS A 235 -18.71 -18.14 9.33
N ASN A 236 -18.29 -17.04 9.92
CA ASN A 236 -18.14 -15.80 9.18
C ASN A 236 -17.03 -15.84 8.12
N CYS A 237 -15.99 -16.65 8.29
CA CYS A 237 -15.02 -16.85 7.21
C CYS A 237 -15.69 -17.42 5.95
N TYR A 238 -16.61 -18.37 6.14
CA TYR A 238 -17.43 -18.90 5.04
C TYR A 238 -18.41 -17.87 4.50
N ARG A 239 -19.08 -17.07 5.38
CA ARG A 239 -20.03 -16.03 4.95
C ARG A 239 -19.35 -14.97 4.10
N PHE A 240 -18.16 -14.51 4.48
CA PHE A 240 -17.40 -13.54 3.67
C PHE A 240 -16.99 -14.11 2.30
N LEU A 241 -16.51 -15.34 2.23
CA LEU A 241 -16.23 -16.00 0.95
C LEU A 241 -17.51 -16.18 0.11
N HIS A 242 -18.62 -16.51 0.75
CA HIS A 242 -19.91 -16.73 0.08
C HIS A 242 -20.49 -15.44 -0.53
N THR A 243 -20.08 -14.25 -0.05
CA THR A 243 -20.48 -12.99 -0.68
C THR A 243 -20.07 -12.90 -2.14
N LEU A 244 -18.95 -13.55 -2.52
CA LEU A 244 -18.50 -13.60 -3.92
C LEU A 244 -19.42 -14.45 -4.81
N GLU A 245 -20.11 -15.45 -4.23
CA GLU A 245 -21.12 -16.22 -4.94
C GLU A 245 -22.46 -15.48 -4.98
N ASN A 246 -22.88 -14.85 -3.86
CA ASN A 246 -24.16 -14.11 -3.76
C ASN A 246 -24.20 -12.84 -4.60
N MET A 247 -23.11 -12.07 -4.61
CA MET A 247 -23.06 -10.75 -5.26
C MET A 247 -22.14 -10.71 -6.49
N GLY A 248 -21.55 -11.83 -6.85
CA GLY A 248 -20.59 -11.96 -7.93
C GLY A 248 -19.18 -11.46 -7.58
N PRO A 249 -18.19 -11.85 -8.42
CA PRO A 249 -16.81 -11.46 -8.27
C PRO A 249 -16.64 -9.94 -8.26
N ALA A 250 -15.73 -9.45 -7.42
CA ALA A 250 -15.39 -8.03 -7.36
C ALA A 250 -13.98 -7.85 -6.77
N PRO A 251 -13.25 -6.78 -7.14
CA PRO A 251 -11.96 -6.47 -6.55
C PRO A 251 -12.06 -5.96 -5.10
N GLU A 252 -13.26 -5.59 -4.65
CA GLU A 252 -13.53 -5.05 -3.32
C GLU A 252 -14.61 -5.83 -2.57
N PRO A 253 -14.38 -6.15 -1.30
CA PRO A 253 -13.10 -6.11 -0.61
C PRO A 253 -12.12 -7.10 -1.24
N ASN A 254 -10.80 -6.81 -1.14
CA ASN A 254 -9.80 -7.79 -1.48
C ASN A 254 -9.78 -8.87 -0.38
N LEU A 255 -10.49 -9.98 -0.62
CA LEU A 255 -10.60 -11.08 0.34
C LEU A 255 -9.30 -11.90 0.34
N THR A 256 -8.64 -11.91 1.49
CA THR A 256 -7.37 -12.61 1.68
C THR A 256 -7.54 -13.76 2.66
N VAL A 257 -7.26 -14.97 2.22
CA VAL A 257 -7.16 -16.14 3.09
C VAL A 257 -5.77 -16.16 3.72
N LEU A 258 -5.71 -16.05 5.04
CA LEU A 258 -4.49 -16.31 5.81
C LEU A 258 -4.33 -17.83 5.88
N TYR A 259 -3.61 -18.37 4.90
CA TYR A 259 -3.47 -19.80 4.71
C TYR A 259 -2.43 -20.40 5.66
N SER A 260 -2.82 -21.50 6.31
CA SER A 260 -1.92 -22.37 7.05
C SER A 260 -2.23 -23.83 6.69
N SER A 261 -1.22 -24.66 6.70
CA SER A 261 -1.39 -26.11 6.57
C SER A 261 -2.32 -26.69 7.64
N ALA A 262 -2.35 -26.08 8.82
CA ALA A 262 -3.17 -26.46 9.97
C ALA A 262 -4.66 -26.03 9.89
N LEU A 263 -5.07 -25.27 8.87
CA LEU A 263 -6.48 -24.90 8.69
C LEU A 263 -7.37 -26.13 8.44
N PRO A 264 -8.65 -26.07 8.84
CA PRO A 264 -9.62 -27.15 8.57
C PRO A 264 -9.68 -27.46 7.07
N GLU A 265 -9.61 -28.74 6.73
CA GLU A 265 -9.60 -29.21 5.34
C GLU A 265 -10.87 -28.78 4.57
N ALA A 266 -12.03 -28.77 5.24
CA ALA A 266 -13.28 -28.29 4.64
C ALA A 266 -13.21 -26.82 4.24
N PHE A 267 -12.55 -25.97 5.06
CA PHE A 267 -12.37 -24.56 4.75
C PHE A 267 -11.40 -24.36 3.58
N LYS A 268 -10.26 -25.08 3.58
CA LYS A 268 -9.30 -25.01 2.47
C LYS A 268 -9.95 -25.37 1.13
N LYS A 269 -10.74 -26.47 1.10
CA LYS A 269 -11.48 -26.89 -0.10
C LYS A 269 -12.51 -25.85 -0.54
N TYR A 270 -13.25 -25.26 0.40
CA TYR A 270 -14.23 -24.23 0.07
C TYR A 270 -13.57 -22.96 -0.46
N ALA A 271 -12.54 -22.48 0.21
CA ALA A 271 -11.79 -21.31 -0.26
C ALA A 271 -11.21 -21.52 -1.67
N ALA A 272 -10.61 -22.69 -1.92
CA ALA A 272 -10.12 -23.05 -3.25
C ALA A 272 -11.23 -23.10 -4.30
N LYS A 273 -12.40 -23.66 -3.98
CA LYS A 273 -13.57 -23.67 -4.87
C LYS A 273 -14.01 -22.25 -5.23
N VAL A 274 -14.14 -21.36 -4.23
CA VAL A 274 -14.53 -19.96 -4.46
C VAL A 274 -13.48 -19.25 -5.29
N SER A 275 -12.19 -19.48 -5.02
CA SER A 275 -11.08 -18.90 -5.77
C SER A 275 -11.13 -19.29 -7.25
N VAL A 276 -11.32 -20.58 -7.55
CA VAL A 276 -11.43 -21.10 -8.93
C VAL A 276 -12.64 -20.49 -9.66
N ASN A 277 -13.77 -20.39 -8.97
CA ASN A 277 -15.03 -19.92 -9.59
C ASN A 277 -15.06 -18.40 -9.81
N THR A 278 -14.32 -17.62 -8.99
CA THR A 278 -14.49 -16.16 -8.96
C THR A 278 -13.22 -15.37 -9.31
N SER A 279 -12.05 -15.98 -9.21
CA SER A 279 -10.74 -15.30 -9.35
C SER A 279 -10.60 -14.06 -8.45
N SER A 280 -11.29 -14.03 -7.30
CA SER A 280 -11.40 -12.85 -6.42
C SER A 280 -10.90 -13.11 -5.00
N VAL A 281 -10.08 -14.13 -4.80
CA VAL A 281 -9.50 -14.50 -3.49
C VAL A 281 -7.98 -14.45 -3.58
N GLN A 282 -7.37 -13.74 -2.63
CA GLN A 282 -5.93 -13.72 -2.43
C GLN A 282 -5.55 -14.68 -1.30
N TYR A 283 -4.29 -15.14 -1.31
CA TYR A 283 -3.74 -16.00 -0.26
C TYR A 283 -2.45 -15.40 0.28
N GLU A 284 -2.32 -15.40 1.62
CA GLU A 284 -1.09 -15.11 2.33
C GLU A 284 -0.69 -16.32 3.18
N ASN A 285 0.59 -16.63 3.24
CA ASN A 285 1.09 -17.77 3.99
C ASN A 285 1.23 -17.42 5.48
N ASP A 286 0.21 -17.78 6.28
CA ASP A 286 0.18 -17.52 7.73
C ASP A 286 1.31 -18.24 8.48
N ASP A 287 1.74 -19.41 8.01
CA ASP A 287 2.84 -20.17 8.62
C ASP A 287 4.18 -19.41 8.51
N VAL A 288 4.34 -18.54 7.50
CA VAL A 288 5.51 -17.69 7.29
C VAL A 288 5.33 -16.30 7.93
N MET A 289 4.13 -15.73 7.82
CA MET A 289 3.85 -14.37 8.28
C MET A 289 3.74 -14.26 9.79
N LYS A 290 3.02 -15.19 10.43
CA LYS A 290 2.77 -15.17 11.87
C LYS A 290 4.02 -15.15 12.76
N PRO A 291 5.10 -15.92 12.48
CA PRO A 291 6.33 -15.84 13.27
C PRO A 291 6.99 -14.46 13.30
N VAL A 292 6.74 -13.64 12.28
CA VAL A 292 7.30 -12.29 12.15
C VAL A 292 6.36 -11.22 12.72
N TRP A 293 5.06 -11.34 12.43
CA TRP A 293 4.08 -10.27 12.67
C TRP A 293 3.12 -10.56 13.84
N GLY A 294 3.22 -11.73 14.48
CA GLY A 294 2.28 -12.16 15.50
C GLY A 294 0.99 -12.72 14.91
N ASP A 295 0.00 -12.96 15.74
CA ASP A 295 -1.25 -13.61 15.37
C ASP A 295 -2.38 -12.64 14.97
N ASP A 296 -2.26 -11.35 15.28
CA ASP A 296 -3.24 -10.32 14.92
C ASP A 296 -2.60 -9.27 13.99
N TYR A 297 -2.13 -9.73 12.86
CA TYR A 297 -1.67 -8.86 11.77
C TYR A 297 -2.74 -8.72 10.70
N SER A 298 -2.65 -7.64 9.96
CA SER A 298 -3.48 -7.36 8.79
C SER A 298 -2.61 -7.15 7.56
N ILE A 299 -3.17 -7.48 6.40
CA ILE A 299 -2.52 -7.23 5.12
C ILE A 299 -2.86 -5.81 4.65
N CYS A 300 -1.84 -4.98 4.60
CA CYS A 300 -1.96 -3.61 4.15
C CYS A 300 -1.96 -3.57 2.63
N CYS A 301 -3.04 -3.11 2.03
CA CYS A 301 -3.21 -3.08 0.58
C CYS A 301 -3.26 -4.50 -0.01
N CYS A 302 -2.16 -5.00 -0.57
CA CYS A 302 -2.11 -6.28 -1.24
C CYS A 302 -1.17 -7.30 -0.60
N VAL A 303 -0.03 -6.89 -0.04
CA VAL A 303 1.02 -7.86 0.38
C VAL A 303 1.81 -7.47 1.64
N SER A 304 1.75 -6.25 2.10
CA SER A 304 2.50 -5.83 3.29
C SER A 304 1.72 -6.12 4.56
N ALA A 305 2.37 -6.65 5.59
CA ALA A 305 1.73 -6.88 6.87
C ALA A 305 2.03 -5.77 7.89
N THR A 306 1.08 -5.54 8.80
CA THR A 306 1.24 -4.73 10.00
C THR A 306 0.49 -5.36 11.16
N GLN A 307 0.95 -5.17 12.39
CA GLN A 307 0.18 -5.57 13.57
C GLN A 307 -1.02 -4.63 13.74
N THR A 308 -2.22 -5.19 13.76
CA THR A 308 -3.46 -4.43 13.81
C THR A 308 -3.53 -3.54 15.06
N GLY A 309 -3.75 -2.25 14.84
CA GLY A 309 -3.86 -1.27 15.92
C GLY A 309 -2.57 -0.90 16.65
N LYS A 310 -1.42 -1.47 16.29
CA LYS A 310 -0.11 -1.24 16.92
C LYS A 310 0.93 -0.62 16.00
N GLU A 311 0.77 -0.83 14.71
CA GLU A 311 1.74 -0.40 13.70
C GLU A 311 1.06 0.43 12.62
N MET A 312 1.85 1.30 12.00
CA MET A 312 1.48 2.01 10.79
C MET A 312 2.62 1.92 9.77
N GLN A 313 2.30 2.04 8.50
CA GLN A 313 3.27 1.96 7.42
C GLN A 313 3.33 3.28 6.64
N PHE A 314 4.52 3.87 6.57
CA PHE A 314 4.79 4.96 5.63
C PHE A 314 5.05 4.39 4.24
N PHE A 315 4.30 4.84 3.26
CA PHE A 315 4.43 4.43 1.88
C PHE A 315 4.13 5.62 0.95
N GLY A 316 4.72 5.69 -0.23
CA GLY A 316 4.44 6.85 -1.07
C GLY A 316 4.91 6.74 -2.52
N ALA A 317 6.07 6.22 -2.78
CA ALA A 317 6.66 6.15 -4.11
C ALA A 317 7.30 4.79 -4.37
N ARG A 318 7.75 4.58 -5.61
CA ARG A 318 8.42 3.33 -6.02
C ARG A 318 9.67 3.63 -6.80
N ALA A 319 10.73 2.85 -6.57
CA ALA A 319 11.97 2.91 -7.33
C ALA A 319 11.92 1.94 -8.51
N ASN A 320 12.22 2.43 -9.71
CA ASN A 320 12.31 1.62 -10.92
C ASN A 320 13.74 1.12 -11.11
N LEU A 321 14.02 -0.10 -10.66
CA LEU A 321 15.36 -0.68 -10.71
C LEU A 321 15.80 -1.03 -12.13
N ALA A 322 14.88 -1.35 -13.02
CA ALA A 322 15.19 -1.63 -14.43
C ALA A 322 15.65 -0.35 -15.15
N LYS A 323 14.99 0.77 -14.89
CA LYS A 323 15.43 2.06 -15.42
C LYS A 323 16.78 2.51 -14.82
N CYS A 324 17.02 2.19 -13.55
CA CYS A 324 18.31 2.41 -12.89
C CYS A 324 19.44 1.64 -13.58
N LEU A 325 19.19 0.42 -14.06
CA LEU A 325 20.18 -0.35 -14.84
C LEU A 325 20.50 0.37 -16.17
N LEU A 326 19.51 0.90 -16.86
CA LEU A 326 19.75 1.71 -18.07
C LEU A 326 20.53 2.98 -17.77
N TYR A 327 20.28 3.63 -16.64
CA TYR A 327 21.09 4.78 -16.20
C TYR A 327 22.54 4.40 -15.91
N ALA A 328 22.76 3.22 -15.33
CA ALA A 328 24.14 2.72 -15.11
C ALA A 328 24.88 2.51 -16.44
N ILE A 329 24.19 2.02 -17.47
CA ILE A 329 24.75 1.81 -18.81
C ILE A 329 24.98 3.17 -19.52
N ASN A 330 24.05 4.11 -19.36
CA ASN A 330 24.04 5.39 -20.07
C ASN A 330 24.65 6.57 -19.28
N GLY A 331 25.35 6.30 -18.16
CA GLY A 331 25.99 7.37 -17.38
C GLY A 331 25.01 8.36 -16.76
N GLY A 332 23.82 7.90 -16.35
CA GLY A 332 22.78 8.71 -15.71
C GLY A 332 21.85 9.45 -16.66
N VAL A 333 21.98 9.24 -17.97
CA VAL A 333 21.08 9.82 -18.97
C VAL A 333 19.84 8.94 -19.14
N ASP A 334 18.69 9.58 -19.13
CA ASP A 334 17.40 8.92 -19.36
C ASP A 334 17.24 8.53 -20.84
N GLU A 335 16.97 7.26 -21.09
CA GLU A 335 16.91 6.68 -22.43
C GLU A 335 15.69 7.13 -23.26
N LYS A 336 14.70 7.75 -22.63
CA LYS A 336 13.48 8.22 -23.27
C LYS A 336 13.45 9.72 -23.51
N SER A 337 13.87 10.51 -22.51
CA SER A 337 13.86 11.97 -22.59
C SER A 337 15.20 12.56 -23.04
N HIS A 338 16.28 11.76 -23.03
CA HIS A 338 17.66 12.15 -23.30
C HIS A 338 18.20 13.22 -22.32
N GLU A 339 17.54 13.34 -21.15
CA GLU A 339 17.96 14.26 -20.11
C GLU A 339 18.90 13.59 -19.10
N GLN A 340 19.88 14.33 -18.61
CA GLN A 340 20.70 13.90 -17.47
C GLN A 340 19.84 13.93 -16.21
N CYS A 341 19.41 12.77 -15.73
CA CYS A 341 18.61 12.61 -14.52
C CYS A 341 19.43 12.09 -13.35
N GLY A 342 20.19 11.02 -13.55
CA GLY A 342 21.13 10.48 -12.57
C GLY A 342 22.47 11.21 -12.55
N PRO A 343 23.39 10.86 -11.63
CA PRO A 343 24.74 11.37 -11.62
C PRO A 343 25.44 11.10 -12.95
N ASN A 344 26.26 12.05 -13.38
CA ASN A 344 27.03 11.89 -14.60
C ASN A 344 28.23 10.96 -14.35
N TYR A 345 27.96 9.67 -14.22
CA TYR A 345 28.97 8.62 -14.25
C TYR A 345 29.34 8.32 -15.71
N ALA A 346 30.60 7.95 -15.96
CA ALA A 346 31.01 7.60 -17.32
C ALA A 346 30.12 6.46 -17.89
N PRO A 347 29.50 6.65 -19.07
CA PRO A 347 28.68 5.61 -19.69
C PRO A 347 29.54 4.40 -20.07
N ILE A 348 28.90 3.26 -20.26
CA ILE A 348 29.50 2.07 -20.86
C ILE A 348 29.54 2.30 -22.37
N THR A 349 30.73 2.21 -22.96
CA THR A 349 30.91 2.42 -24.41
C THR A 349 31.22 1.13 -25.17
N SER A 350 31.40 0.03 -24.47
CA SER A 350 31.68 -1.29 -25.03
C SER A 350 30.57 -1.73 -26.00
N GLU A 351 30.93 -2.42 -27.07
CA GLU A 351 29.97 -2.99 -28.03
C GLU A 351 29.15 -4.12 -27.39
N TYR A 352 29.80 -4.90 -26.53
CA TYR A 352 29.17 -5.98 -25.77
C TYR A 352 29.29 -5.71 -24.27
N LEU A 353 28.19 -5.93 -23.55
CA LEU A 353 28.18 -5.79 -22.09
C LEU A 353 28.87 -6.99 -21.42
N THR A 354 29.66 -6.71 -20.39
CA THR A 354 30.21 -7.74 -19.50
C THR A 354 29.71 -7.52 -18.09
N TYR A 355 29.55 -8.61 -17.34
CA TYR A 355 29.06 -8.56 -15.97
C TYR A 355 29.98 -7.72 -15.06
N ASP A 356 31.30 -7.89 -15.24
CA ASP A 356 32.31 -7.17 -14.44
C ASP A 356 32.34 -5.66 -14.71
N GLU A 357 31.92 -5.21 -15.89
CA GLU A 357 31.79 -3.78 -16.22
C GLU A 357 30.47 -3.20 -15.73
N VAL A 358 29.36 -3.92 -15.91
CA VAL A 358 28.01 -3.43 -15.61
C VAL A 358 27.76 -3.41 -14.10
N LEU A 359 28.11 -4.48 -13.38
CA LEU A 359 27.72 -4.64 -11.99
C LEU A 359 28.22 -3.51 -11.07
N PRO A 360 29.52 -3.11 -11.10
CA PRO A 360 29.99 -2.00 -10.26
C PRO A 360 29.28 -0.68 -10.55
N LYS A 361 29.02 -0.38 -11.82
CA LYS A 361 28.29 0.84 -12.23
C LYS A 361 26.84 0.81 -11.78
N TYR A 362 26.21 -0.36 -11.86
CA TYR A 362 24.84 -0.55 -11.39
C TYR A 362 24.76 -0.39 -9.86
N VAL A 363 25.67 -0.97 -9.10
CA VAL A 363 25.75 -0.80 -7.64
C VAL A 363 25.89 0.68 -7.27
N GLN A 364 26.76 1.41 -7.96
CA GLN A 364 26.95 2.85 -7.74
C GLN A 364 25.66 3.65 -8.03
N MET A 365 24.95 3.31 -9.11
CA MET A 365 23.69 3.96 -9.48
C MET A 365 22.55 3.60 -8.53
N LEU A 366 22.51 2.34 -8.03
CA LEU A 366 21.56 1.90 -7.00
C LEU A 366 21.75 2.68 -5.69
N ASP A 367 22.99 2.95 -5.28
CA ASP A 367 23.23 3.71 -4.05
C ASP A 367 22.74 5.15 -4.16
N TRP A 368 22.97 5.80 -5.31
CA TRP A 368 22.37 7.10 -5.60
C TRP A 368 20.84 7.07 -5.56
N LEU A 369 20.24 6.07 -6.26
CA LEU A 369 18.79 5.94 -6.33
C LEU A 369 18.19 5.71 -4.93
N ALA A 370 18.81 4.87 -4.10
CA ALA A 370 18.36 4.62 -2.73
C ALA A 370 18.34 5.91 -1.90
N GLY A 371 19.36 6.75 -2.03
CA GLY A 371 19.42 8.05 -1.36
C GLY A 371 18.32 9.00 -1.79
N LEU A 372 18.16 9.16 -3.09
CA LEU A 372 17.12 10.02 -3.66
C LEU A 372 15.72 9.51 -3.30
N TYR A 373 15.52 8.19 -3.36
CA TYR A 373 14.25 7.55 -3.05
C TYR A 373 13.83 7.77 -1.60
N VAL A 374 14.75 7.54 -0.63
CA VAL A 374 14.46 7.81 0.79
C VAL A 374 14.15 9.28 1.03
N ASN A 375 14.89 10.20 0.40
CA ASN A 375 14.64 11.64 0.53
C ASN A 375 13.28 12.05 -0.02
N VAL A 376 12.85 11.49 -1.15
CA VAL A 376 11.52 11.73 -1.72
C VAL A 376 10.44 11.23 -0.75
N LEU A 377 10.59 10.02 -0.21
CA LEU A 377 9.63 9.47 0.75
C LEU A 377 9.58 10.28 2.04
N ASN A 378 10.74 10.67 2.61
CA ASN A 378 10.80 11.51 3.80
C ASN A 378 10.03 12.81 3.63
N LEU A 379 10.22 13.45 2.48
CA LEU A 379 9.55 14.71 2.15
C LEU A 379 8.03 14.52 2.03
N ILE A 380 7.60 13.47 1.32
CA ILE A 380 6.18 13.15 1.15
C ILE A 380 5.53 12.90 2.52
N GLN A 381 6.13 12.07 3.37
CA GLN A 381 5.55 11.72 4.66
C GLN A 381 5.54 12.90 5.65
N TYR A 382 6.59 13.73 5.65
CA TYR A 382 6.58 14.95 6.44
C TYR A 382 5.45 15.90 6.04
N MET A 383 5.27 16.15 4.73
CA MET A 383 4.23 17.04 4.24
C MET A 383 2.82 16.47 4.46
N HIS A 384 2.70 15.15 4.42
CA HIS A 384 1.45 14.48 4.71
C HIS A 384 1.06 14.64 6.18
N ASP A 385 1.97 14.39 7.11
CA ASP A 385 1.75 14.62 8.54
C ASP A 385 1.37 16.08 8.83
N LYS A 386 2.04 17.02 8.16
CA LYS A 386 1.85 18.45 8.42
C LYS A 386 0.52 18.99 7.88
N TYR A 387 0.10 18.58 6.69
CA TYR A 387 -1.03 19.18 5.99
C TYR A 387 -2.25 18.25 5.85
N TYR A 388 -2.08 16.97 6.11
CA TYR A 388 -3.12 15.97 5.90
C TYR A 388 -3.00 14.77 6.86
N TYR A 389 -2.92 15.06 8.16
CA TYR A 389 -2.84 14.03 9.19
C TYR A 389 -4.11 13.20 9.26
N GLU A 390 -3.98 11.88 9.33
CA GLU A 390 -5.12 10.93 9.33
C GLU A 390 -5.66 10.69 10.73
N GLU A 391 -6.18 11.73 11.36
CA GLU A 391 -6.55 11.72 12.76
C GLU A 391 -7.60 10.69 13.15
N ALA A 392 -8.59 10.40 12.28
CA ALA A 392 -9.64 9.42 12.60
C ALA A 392 -9.12 8.00 12.60
N GLU A 393 -8.22 7.65 11.69
CA GLU A 393 -7.59 6.35 11.64
C GLU A 393 -6.59 6.16 12.77
N MET A 394 -5.74 7.17 13.00
CA MET A 394 -4.75 7.14 14.07
C MET A 394 -5.39 7.14 15.46
N ALA A 395 -6.62 7.60 15.62
CA ALA A 395 -7.40 7.48 16.85
C ALA A 395 -7.75 6.02 17.21
N LEU A 396 -7.74 5.13 16.21
CA LEU A 396 -8.03 3.69 16.35
C LEU A 396 -6.76 2.83 16.39
N ILE A 397 -5.62 3.45 16.64
CA ILE A 397 -4.31 2.81 16.79
C ILE A 397 -3.73 3.19 18.16
N ASP A 398 -2.88 2.34 18.72
CA ASP A 398 -2.16 2.65 19.97
C ASP A 398 -1.33 3.92 19.78
N THR A 399 -1.20 4.68 20.86
CA THR A 399 -0.45 5.95 20.83
C THR A 399 1.05 5.71 20.67
N ASP A 400 1.57 4.62 21.26
CA ASP A 400 2.94 4.14 20.99
C ASP A 400 2.94 3.27 19.72
N VAL A 401 3.10 3.93 18.59
CA VAL A 401 3.03 3.33 17.26
C VAL A 401 4.40 2.95 16.75
N ARG A 402 4.60 1.66 16.43
CA ARG A 402 5.74 1.24 15.60
C ARG A 402 5.49 1.65 14.15
N ARG A 403 6.49 2.31 13.55
CA ARG A 403 6.40 2.81 12.17
C ARG A 403 7.32 2.03 11.26
N THR A 404 6.76 1.47 10.19
CA THR A 404 7.53 0.89 9.10
C THR A 404 7.61 1.86 7.92
N PHE A 405 8.71 1.79 7.19
CA PHE A 405 8.99 2.61 6.01
C PHE A 405 9.01 1.71 4.79
N ALA A 406 7.87 1.58 4.14
CA ALA A 406 7.72 0.66 3.03
C ALA A 406 8.33 1.22 1.76
N THR A 407 9.35 0.55 1.28
CA THR A 407 9.95 0.80 -0.02
C THR A 407 9.45 -0.23 -1.02
N GLY A 408 8.92 0.24 -2.14
CA GLY A 408 8.46 -0.59 -3.25
C GLY A 408 9.42 -0.51 -4.42
N ILE A 409 9.76 -1.66 -5.00
CA ILE A 409 10.62 -1.74 -6.18
C ILE A 409 9.85 -2.27 -7.38
N ALA A 410 10.15 -1.73 -8.57
CA ALA A 410 9.58 -2.14 -9.83
C ALA A 410 10.67 -2.65 -10.77
N GLY A 411 10.32 -3.59 -11.66
CA GLY A 411 11.23 -4.16 -12.64
C GLY A 411 12.20 -5.20 -12.08
N PHE A 412 11.87 -5.83 -10.96
CA PHE A 412 12.75 -6.77 -10.27
C PHE A 412 13.14 -7.97 -11.14
N SER A 413 12.17 -8.70 -11.71
CA SER A 413 12.44 -9.84 -12.60
C SER A 413 13.24 -9.43 -13.84
N HIS A 414 12.92 -8.30 -14.44
CA HIS A 414 13.65 -7.77 -15.60
C HIS A 414 15.12 -7.45 -15.32
N VAL A 415 15.42 -6.93 -14.13
CA VAL A 415 16.83 -6.69 -13.72
C VAL A 415 17.56 -8.00 -13.52
N ILE A 416 16.93 -8.99 -12.88
CA ILE A 416 17.53 -10.30 -12.67
C ILE A 416 17.86 -10.95 -14.02
N ASP A 417 16.89 -11.00 -14.92
CA ASP A 417 17.06 -11.60 -16.24
C ASP A 417 18.06 -10.82 -17.10
N SER A 418 18.09 -9.49 -16.99
CA SER A 418 19.08 -8.65 -17.69
C SER A 418 20.51 -8.92 -17.20
N LEU A 419 20.71 -8.99 -15.88
CA LEU A 419 22.03 -9.31 -15.30
C LEU A 419 22.42 -10.76 -15.60
N SER A 420 21.47 -11.69 -15.62
CA SER A 420 21.67 -13.06 -16.04
C SER A 420 22.07 -13.15 -17.51
N ALA A 421 21.38 -12.45 -18.40
CA ALA A 421 21.74 -12.36 -19.81
C ALA A 421 23.15 -11.82 -20.02
N ILE A 422 23.53 -10.76 -19.32
CA ILE A 422 24.87 -10.16 -19.38
C ILE A 422 25.95 -11.15 -18.86
N LYS A 423 25.60 -11.97 -17.86
CA LYS A 423 26.53 -12.93 -17.24
C LYS A 423 26.73 -14.22 -18.05
N TYR A 424 25.65 -14.72 -18.65
CA TYR A 424 25.63 -16.08 -19.24
C TYR A 424 25.40 -16.11 -20.76
N ALA A 425 24.96 -15.03 -21.37
CA ALA A 425 24.77 -14.88 -22.81
C ALA A 425 25.67 -13.80 -23.37
N LYS A 426 25.51 -13.46 -24.63
CA LYS A 426 26.22 -12.38 -25.31
C LYS A 426 25.26 -11.24 -25.61
N VAL A 427 25.46 -10.10 -24.98
CA VAL A 427 24.57 -8.92 -25.10
C VAL A 427 25.28 -7.82 -25.86
N LYS A 428 24.85 -7.54 -27.07
CA LYS A 428 25.31 -6.43 -27.91
C LYS A 428 24.46 -5.20 -27.66
N VAL A 429 25.10 -4.04 -27.51
CA VAL A 429 24.42 -2.78 -27.29
C VAL A 429 24.09 -2.10 -28.62
N VAL A 430 22.82 -1.76 -28.82
CA VAL A 430 22.36 -0.94 -29.94
C VAL A 430 22.27 0.51 -29.46
N ARG A 431 23.02 1.41 -30.12
CA ARG A 431 23.10 2.83 -29.76
C ARG A 431 22.48 3.70 -30.84
N ASP A 432 21.92 4.83 -30.42
CA ASP A 432 21.47 5.88 -31.32
C ASP A 432 22.63 6.79 -31.77
N GLU A 433 22.33 7.80 -32.56
CA GLU A 433 23.32 8.78 -33.08
C GLU A 433 24.04 9.58 -31.99
N SER A 434 23.44 9.71 -30.79
CA SER A 434 24.05 10.37 -29.65
C SER A 434 24.98 9.45 -28.83
N GLY A 435 25.00 8.14 -29.17
CA GLY A 435 25.75 7.12 -28.43
C GLY A 435 24.98 6.51 -27.26
N LEU A 436 23.71 6.89 -27.07
CA LEU A 436 22.86 6.37 -26.00
C LEU A 436 22.43 4.93 -26.32
N ALA A 437 22.55 4.04 -25.34
CA ALA A 437 22.03 2.66 -25.47
C ALA A 437 20.49 2.68 -25.47
N THR A 438 19.89 2.35 -26.59
CA THR A 438 18.45 2.35 -26.81
C THR A 438 17.88 0.95 -27.09
N GLY A 439 18.75 -0.03 -27.34
CA GLY A 439 18.37 -1.42 -27.59
C GLY A 439 19.49 -2.41 -27.26
N PHE A 440 19.14 -3.68 -27.20
CA PHE A 440 20.05 -4.77 -26.93
C PHE A 440 19.71 -5.98 -27.83
N GLU A 441 20.76 -6.60 -28.37
CA GLU A 441 20.68 -7.86 -29.11
C GLU A 441 21.32 -8.94 -28.25
N THR A 442 20.50 -9.87 -27.75
CA THR A 442 20.97 -10.94 -26.83
C THR A 442 21.00 -12.26 -27.56
N GLU A 443 22.17 -12.87 -27.63
CA GLU A 443 22.44 -14.14 -28.29
C GLU A 443 22.87 -15.19 -27.26
N GLY A 444 22.21 -16.36 -27.29
CA GLY A 444 22.45 -17.48 -26.38
C GLY A 444 21.40 -17.60 -25.27
N ASP A 445 21.40 -18.74 -24.62
CA ASP A 445 20.49 -19.05 -23.52
C ASP A 445 21.08 -18.56 -22.17
N PHE A 446 20.19 -18.11 -21.29
CA PHE A 446 20.56 -17.69 -19.94
C PHE A 446 19.47 -18.07 -18.94
N PRO A 447 19.84 -18.28 -17.65
CA PRO A 447 18.86 -18.54 -16.59
C PRO A 447 17.87 -17.39 -16.44
N LYS A 448 16.57 -17.71 -16.28
CA LYS A 448 15.50 -16.73 -16.07
C LYS A 448 14.87 -16.92 -14.71
N TYR A 449 14.57 -15.80 -14.08
CA TYR A 449 13.92 -15.74 -12.78
C TYR A 449 12.50 -16.35 -12.84
N GLY A 450 12.10 -17.01 -11.74
CA GLY A 450 10.79 -17.64 -11.62
C GLY A 450 10.71 -19.08 -12.16
N ASN A 451 11.84 -19.67 -12.56
CA ASN A 451 11.94 -21.04 -13.08
C ASN A 451 12.71 -21.99 -12.16
N ASP A 452 12.88 -21.65 -10.88
CA ASP A 452 13.62 -22.45 -9.88
C ASP A 452 15.07 -22.73 -10.33
N ASP A 453 15.75 -21.72 -10.86
CA ASP A 453 17.16 -21.78 -11.24
C ASP A 453 18.00 -20.93 -10.29
N ASP A 454 18.80 -21.61 -9.46
CA ASP A 454 19.63 -20.98 -8.42
C ASP A 454 20.51 -19.84 -8.97
N ARG A 455 20.97 -19.93 -10.22
CA ARG A 455 21.81 -18.90 -10.84
C ARG A 455 21.09 -17.56 -11.04
N ALA A 456 19.79 -17.60 -11.34
CA ALA A 456 18.94 -16.43 -11.45
C ALA A 456 18.47 -15.97 -10.05
N ASP A 457 18.09 -16.91 -9.20
CA ASP A 457 17.58 -16.63 -7.86
C ASP A 457 18.63 -15.98 -6.96
N GLU A 458 19.90 -16.39 -7.06
CA GLU A 458 21.04 -15.75 -6.36
C GLU A 458 21.19 -14.28 -6.75
N ILE A 459 20.99 -13.92 -8.03
CA ILE A 459 21.00 -12.52 -8.49
C ILE A 459 19.84 -11.77 -7.85
N GLY A 460 18.66 -12.37 -7.76
CA GLY A 460 17.49 -11.77 -7.12
C GLY A 460 17.70 -11.50 -5.64
N VAL A 461 18.20 -12.49 -4.90
CA VAL A 461 18.53 -12.36 -3.48
C VAL A 461 19.58 -11.28 -3.25
N TRP A 462 20.64 -11.27 -4.07
CA TRP A 462 21.67 -10.24 -4.02
C TRP A 462 21.08 -8.83 -4.26
N LEU A 463 20.29 -8.65 -5.30
CA LEU A 463 19.69 -7.37 -5.67
C LEU A 463 18.82 -6.81 -4.54
N LEU A 464 17.93 -7.65 -4.00
CA LEU A 464 17.01 -7.26 -2.93
C LEU A 464 17.78 -6.88 -1.66
N LYS A 465 18.72 -7.70 -1.21
CA LYS A 465 19.54 -7.44 -0.03
C LYS A 465 20.37 -6.17 -0.20
N THR A 466 21.05 -6.03 -1.34
CA THR A 466 21.90 -4.87 -1.64
C THR A 466 21.11 -3.56 -1.59
N PHE A 467 19.97 -3.49 -2.27
CA PHE A 467 19.16 -2.28 -2.30
C PHE A 467 18.56 -1.95 -0.93
N LEU A 468 18.08 -2.97 -0.20
CA LEU A 468 17.54 -2.78 1.16
C LEU A 468 18.63 -2.27 2.13
N GLU A 469 19.84 -2.83 2.08
CA GLU A 469 20.96 -2.35 2.91
C GLU A 469 21.37 -0.91 2.57
N MET A 470 21.29 -0.51 1.30
CA MET A 470 21.51 0.87 0.90
C MET A 470 20.44 1.81 1.48
N ILE A 471 19.18 1.38 1.51
CA ILE A 471 18.08 2.13 2.13
C ILE A 471 18.29 2.24 3.64
N LYS A 472 18.62 1.14 4.33
CA LYS A 472 18.82 1.10 5.79
C LYS A 472 19.96 2.00 6.29
N LYS A 473 20.93 2.32 5.45
CA LYS A 473 22.02 3.27 5.78
C LYS A 473 21.56 4.73 5.88
N ARG A 474 20.31 5.03 5.51
CA ARG A 474 19.81 6.39 5.38
C ARG A 474 18.78 6.71 6.47
N HIS A 475 18.72 7.97 6.84
CA HIS A 475 17.72 8.43 7.80
C HIS A 475 16.31 8.37 7.17
N THR A 476 15.41 7.65 7.82
CA THR A 476 14.00 7.56 7.46
C THR A 476 13.15 8.48 8.32
N TYR A 477 12.06 9.00 7.76
CA TYR A 477 11.16 9.89 8.47
C TYR A 477 10.66 9.24 9.78
N ARG A 478 10.78 9.98 10.90
CA ARG A 478 10.42 9.53 12.27
C ARG A 478 11.14 8.23 12.69
N ASN A 479 12.35 8.01 12.21
CA ASN A 479 13.15 6.81 12.48
C ASN A 479 12.41 5.49 12.21
N SER A 480 11.53 5.49 11.21
CA SER A 480 10.75 4.32 10.83
C SER A 480 11.62 3.19 10.27
N GLU A 481 11.24 1.96 10.53
CA GLU A 481 11.98 0.77 10.11
C GLU A 481 11.78 0.48 8.61
N ALA A 482 12.86 0.43 7.84
CA ALA A 482 12.78 0.18 6.41
C ALA A 482 12.38 -1.27 6.10
N THR A 483 11.36 -1.42 5.28
CA THR A 483 10.92 -2.69 4.66
C THR A 483 10.92 -2.56 3.16
N THR A 484 10.97 -3.67 2.42
CA THR A 484 10.96 -3.68 0.96
C THR A 484 9.93 -4.65 0.42
N SER A 485 9.22 -4.26 -0.63
CA SER A 485 8.23 -5.09 -1.33
C SER A 485 8.54 -5.15 -2.82
N ILE A 486 8.45 -6.34 -3.40
CA ILE A 486 8.45 -6.56 -4.85
C ILE A 486 7.02 -6.35 -5.35
N LEU A 487 6.85 -5.49 -6.36
CA LEU A 487 5.52 -5.10 -6.82
C LEU A 487 5.05 -5.93 -8.02
N THR A 488 3.84 -6.46 -7.89
CA THR A 488 3.17 -7.30 -8.90
C THR A 488 1.80 -6.74 -9.29
N ILE A 489 1.68 -5.42 -9.38
CA ILE A 489 0.40 -4.72 -9.57
C ILE A 489 0.26 -4.13 -10.98
N THR A 490 -0.95 -3.73 -11.35
CA THR A 490 -1.29 -3.14 -12.66
C THR A 490 -0.45 -1.92 -13.04
N SER A 491 0.13 -1.21 -12.07
CA SER A 491 1.07 -0.12 -12.33
C SER A 491 2.35 -0.55 -13.06
N ASN A 492 2.64 -1.84 -13.18
CA ASN A 492 3.71 -2.38 -14.04
C ASN A 492 3.53 -1.99 -15.50
N VAL A 493 2.30 -1.77 -15.98
CA VAL A 493 2.00 -1.22 -17.30
C VAL A 493 2.60 0.18 -17.45
N VAL A 494 2.42 1.03 -16.44
CA VAL A 494 2.94 2.41 -16.45
C VAL A 494 4.46 2.41 -16.33
N TYR A 495 5.05 1.60 -15.45
CA TYR A 495 6.51 1.50 -15.32
C TYR A 495 7.15 1.08 -16.64
N GLY A 496 6.58 0.05 -17.29
CA GLY A 496 7.04 -0.41 -18.58
C GLY A 496 6.95 0.65 -19.67
N LYS A 497 5.87 1.42 -19.73
CA LYS A 497 5.67 2.53 -20.68
C LYS A 497 6.77 3.60 -20.64
N TYR A 498 7.43 3.76 -19.51
CA TYR A 498 8.49 4.75 -19.30
C TYR A 498 9.91 4.17 -19.28
N THR A 499 10.06 2.87 -19.53
CA THR A 499 11.37 2.18 -19.52
C THR A 499 11.72 1.67 -20.91
N GLY A 500 12.93 1.93 -21.37
CA GLY A 500 13.50 1.49 -22.63
C GLY A 500 13.64 -0.03 -22.73
N ALA A 501 14.22 -0.52 -23.83
CA ALA A 501 14.57 -1.92 -23.99
C ALA A 501 15.58 -2.38 -22.94
N LEU A 502 15.57 -3.66 -22.60
CA LEU A 502 16.44 -4.24 -21.59
C LEU A 502 17.23 -5.44 -22.14
N PRO A 503 18.38 -5.76 -21.54
CA PRO A 503 19.23 -6.90 -21.97
C PRO A 503 18.55 -8.27 -21.92
N ASP A 504 17.48 -8.43 -21.14
CA ASP A 504 16.68 -9.68 -21.07
C ASP A 504 15.85 -9.96 -22.33
N GLY A 505 15.87 -9.06 -23.32
CA GLY A 505 15.08 -9.15 -24.54
C GLY A 505 13.74 -8.40 -24.49
N ARG A 506 13.43 -7.73 -23.38
CA ARG A 506 12.21 -6.92 -23.27
C ARG A 506 12.27 -5.73 -24.23
N ALA A 507 11.21 -5.58 -25.03
CA ALA A 507 11.07 -4.45 -25.94
C ALA A 507 10.82 -3.13 -25.19
N ALA A 508 11.32 -2.03 -25.75
CA ALA A 508 11.12 -0.70 -25.19
C ALA A 508 9.64 -0.35 -25.03
N PHE A 509 9.31 0.28 -23.90
CA PHE A 509 7.99 0.85 -23.61
C PHE A 509 6.83 -0.16 -23.53
N THR A 510 7.13 -1.45 -23.43
CA THR A 510 6.14 -2.51 -23.15
C THR A 510 5.89 -2.63 -21.64
N PRO A 511 4.76 -3.19 -21.19
CA PRO A 511 4.52 -3.45 -19.76
C PRO A 511 5.63 -4.29 -19.12
N PHE A 512 5.91 -4.05 -17.84
CA PHE A 512 6.73 -4.96 -17.07
C PHE A 512 5.98 -6.27 -16.81
N ALA A 513 6.72 -7.36 -16.75
CA ALA A 513 6.23 -8.61 -16.19
C ALA A 513 5.87 -8.45 -14.71
N PRO A 514 4.96 -9.27 -14.16
CA PRO A 514 4.77 -9.35 -12.72
C PRO A 514 6.09 -9.62 -12.01
N GLY A 515 6.39 -8.87 -10.95
CA GLY A 515 7.73 -8.86 -10.34
C GLY A 515 8.16 -10.16 -9.66
N ALA A 516 7.22 -11.07 -9.37
CA ALA A 516 7.47 -12.34 -8.68
C ALA A 516 7.14 -13.57 -9.54
N THR A 517 6.85 -13.40 -10.82
CA THR A 517 6.56 -14.49 -11.76
C THR A 517 7.39 -14.33 -13.03
N PRO A 518 7.66 -15.44 -13.75
CA PRO A 518 8.37 -15.42 -15.02
C PRO A 518 7.73 -14.51 -16.05
#